data_c8ca7b908e4b0fcc0f40633a83c6e282
#
_entry.id   c8ca7b908e4b0fcc0f40633a83c6e282
#
_cell.length_a   1.000
_cell.length_b   1.000
_cell.length_c   1.000
_cell.angle_alpha   90.00
_cell.angle_beta   90.00
_cell.angle_gamma   90.00
#
_symmetry.space_group_name_H-M   'P 1'
#
loop_
_entity.id
_entity.type
_entity.pdbx_description
1 polymer ?
#
loop_
_entity_poly.entity_id
_entity_poly.type
_entity_poly.pdbx_seq_one_letter_code
_entity_poly.pdbx_strand_id
1 'polypeptide(L)'
;MLTKLTISNYALIDRLDVDFNEGLTIITGETGAGKSIIMGALSLILGERADTKSVRDKSKKSVVEATFDISKFDLQHFFESNDLEYFAEECILRKEFSDSGRSRAFVNDTPVSLSLMRELTNNLIDIHSQHSNMLVSKPAYQLGILDSLADNKALLEDYALKYKYYREITSELERAKSDFGRNKEEEDYIRFQLNQLQELKLEKGEDEVLEALQKKLANVTEIKENLWQAQILLDGEENSILDNLKTSAKSVSVAAQNMAEAEELASRLDSAVIELKDVAMAVAALQENLEFDPEEFDRVNDRLNAIYSLETKHSVKSSDELMQLQHEYEERLSEINNSDDNIRRLEAEAAKALAEAKMSADMLSQSRKTVAADFAKQLKLTASPLGLNNIEFKVLFEHQELTRSGADAVRYMVAFNKNQELMPVEMTASGGELSRLMLSIKTIVAKSMNLPTIIFDEVDTGVSGEVAEKIGSMMSELSEHIQVLAITHLPQVAAQGDNHYKVYKTDVDDKTVTSIKVLDNEARIQELAAMLSGSRISQSAIENAKTLLKHKITG
;
A
#
# COMPACT_ATOMS: atom_id res chain seq x y z
N MET A 1 -28.37 5.72 14.85
CA MET A 1 -29.56 6.31 14.20
C MET A 1 -29.50 7.83 14.22
N LEU A 2 -30.17 8.53 13.30
CA LEU A 2 -30.31 9.98 13.30
C LEU A 2 -31.27 10.40 14.44
N THR A 3 -30.78 11.20 15.40
CA THR A 3 -31.59 11.63 16.55
C THR A 3 -32.05 13.09 16.41
N LYS A 4 -31.22 13.94 15.77
CA LYS A 4 -31.54 15.35 15.60
C LYS A 4 -30.99 15.92 14.30
N LEU A 5 -31.72 16.85 13.69
CA LEU A 5 -31.26 17.65 12.54
C LEU A 5 -31.51 19.12 12.81
N THR A 6 -30.46 19.91 12.79
CA THR A 6 -30.51 21.38 12.93
C THR A 6 -30.05 22.02 11.62
N ILE A 7 -30.87 22.90 11.08
CA ILE A 7 -30.57 23.64 9.85
C ILE A 7 -30.67 25.13 10.14
N SER A 8 -29.68 25.91 9.76
CA SER A 8 -29.69 27.37 9.95
C SER A 8 -29.22 28.09 8.69
N ASN A 9 -29.94 29.10 8.27
CA ASN A 9 -29.62 29.98 7.13
C ASN A 9 -29.42 29.21 5.79
N TYR A 10 -30.29 28.23 5.52
CA TYR A 10 -30.17 27.37 4.32
C TYR A 10 -31.46 27.45 3.47
N ALA A 11 -31.33 27.82 2.22
CA ALA A 11 -32.42 27.95 1.23
C ALA A 11 -33.59 28.78 1.79
N LEU A 12 -34.78 28.17 1.96
CA LEU A 12 -35.95 28.83 2.56
C LEU A 12 -36.06 28.65 4.09
N ILE A 13 -35.06 27.98 4.70
CA ILE A 13 -35.04 27.74 6.16
C ILE A 13 -34.20 28.83 6.82
N ASP A 14 -34.78 29.55 7.77
CA ASP A 14 -34.04 30.45 8.65
C ASP A 14 -33.39 29.66 9.79
N ARG A 15 -34.23 28.96 10.56
CA ARG A 15 -33.82 28.00 11.57
C ARG A 15 -34.82 26.87 11.66
N LEU A 16 -34.32 25.63 11.71
CA LEU A 16 -35.11 24.43 11.85
C LEU A 16 -34.38 23.47 12.80
N ASP A 17 -35.07 23.03 13.85
CA ASP A 17 -34.61 22.03 14.80
C ASP A 17 -35.65 20.90 14.79
N VAL A 18 -35.21 19.66 14.47
CA VAL A 18 -36.06 18.47 14.35
C VAL A 18 -35.44 17.32 15.10
N ASP A 19 -36.19 16.76 16.03
CA ASP A 19 -35.81 15.52 16.72
C ASP A 19 -36.49 14.35 16.02
N PHE A 20 -35.75 13.24 15.82
CA PHE A 20 -36.24 12.02 15.19
C PHE A 20 -36.24 10.87 16.18
N ASN A 21 -37.30 10.07 16.15
CA ASN A 21 -37.44 8.88 16.96
C ASN A 21 -37.09 7.60 16.16
N GLU A 22 -36.96 6.47 16.85
CA GLU A 22 -36.93 5.15 16.23
C GLU A 22 -38.22 4.86 15.43
N GLY A 23 -38.18 3.81 14.59
CA GLY A 23 -39.31 3.39 13.79
C GLY A 23 -39.44 4.13 12.45
N LEU A 24 -40.66 4.08 11.89
CA LEU A 24 -40.98 4.70 10.61
C LEU A 24 -41.42 6.16 10.80
N THR A 25 -40.60 7.09 10.34
CA THR A 25 -40.91 8.51 10.29
C THR A 25 -41.38 8.92 8.92
N ILE A 26 -42.58 9.46 8.82
CA ILE A 26 -43.14 9.97 7.57
C ILE A 26 -43.01 11.48 7.50
N ILE A 27 -42.59 12.00 6.35
CA ILE A 27 -42.50 13.41 6.05
C ILE A 27 -43.42 13.73 4.86
N THR A 28 -44.50 14.47 5.14
CA THR A 28 -45.45 14.97 4.12
C THR A 28 -45.30 16.47 3.91
N GLY A 29 -45.92 17.00 2.89
CA GLY A 29 -45.96 18.43 2.59
C GLY A 29 -46.20 18.68 1.10
N GLU A 30 -46.56 19.91 0.74
CA GLU A 30 -46.78 20.31 -0.65
C GLU A 30 -45.50 20.15 -1.52
N THR A 31 -45.66 19.83 -2.78
CA THR A 31 -44.55 19.77 -3.77
C THR A 31 -43.84 21.13 -3.83
N GLY A 32 -42.51 21.13 -3.72
CA GLY A 32 -41.70 22.35 -3.64
C GLY A 32 -41.72 23.07 -2.27
N ALA A 33 -42.40 22.51 -1.25
CA ALA A 33 -42.55 23.14 0.07
C ALA A 33 -41.36 22.94 1.01
N GLY A 34 -40.27 22.34 0.57
CA GLY A 34 -39.12 22.21 1.44
C GLY A 34 -38.72 20.76 1.74
N LYS A 35 -39.46 19.75 1.25
CA LYS A 35 -39.02 18.33 1.31
C LYS A 35 -37.64 18.17 0.67
N SER A 36 -37.47 18.70 -0.55
CA SER A 36 -36.18 18.73 -1.25
C SER A 36 -35.11 19.57 -0.52
N ILE A 37 -35.51 20.56 0.31
CA ILE A 37 -34.56 21.35 1.09
C ILE A 37 -34.01 20.54 2.26
N ILE A 38 -34.86 19.75 2.94
CA ILE A 38 -34.42 18.83 3.99
C ILE A 38 -33.49 17.77 3.42
N MET A 39 -33.85 17.19 2.24
CA MET A 39 -32.99 16.25 1.55
C MET A 39 -31.65 16.86 1.16
N GLY A 40 -31.65 18.09 0.61
CA GLY A 40 -30.44 18.81 0.30
C GLY A 40 -29.57 19.10 1.52
N ALA A 41 -30.17 19.40 2.68
CA ALA A 41 -29.44 19.57 3.93
C ALA A 41 -28.79 18.25 4.38
N LEU A 42 -29.52 17.13 4.32
CA LEU A 42 -28.97 15.81 4.63
C LEU A 42 -27.86 15.40 3.66
N SER A 43 -27.99 15.69 2.37
CA SER A 43 -26.92 15.45 1.38
C SER A 43 -25.63 16.24 1.71
N LEU A 44 -25.73 17.43 2.29
CA LEU A 44 -24.56 18.18 2.76
C LEU A 44 -23.82 17.45 3.90
N ILE A 45 -24.56 16.85 4.82
CA ILE A 45 -23.99 16.00 5.89
C ILE A 45 -23.31 14.75 5.30
N LEU A 46 -23.85 14.18 4.23
CA LEU A 46 -23.23 13.07 3.48
C LEU A 46 -21.97 13.47 2.72
N GLY A 47 -21.50 14.71 2.87
CA GLY A 47 -20.26 15.18 2.26
C GLY A 47 -20.42 15.66 0.81
N GLU A 48 -21.63 16.00 0.37
CA GLU A 48 -21.84 16.68 -0.91
C GLU A 48 -21.31 18.13 -0.86
N ARG A 49 -20.97 18.67 -2.03
CA ARG A 49 -20.51 20.06 -2.11
C ARG A 49 -21.69 21.02 -1.90
N ALA A 50 -21.48 22.04 -1.06
CA ALA A 50 -22.47 23.08 -0.87
C ALA A 50 -22.58 23.98 -2.10
N ASP A 51 -23.81 24.24 -2.55
CA ASP A 51 -24.09 25.32 -3.52
C ASP A 51 -24.20 26.64 -2.74
N THR A 52 -23.34 27.60 -3.02
CA THR A 52 -23.34 28.93 -2.39
C THR A 52 -24.65 29.69 -2.60
N LYS A 53 -25.38 29.39 -3.69
CA LYS A 53 -26.70 29.96 -3.96
C LYS A 53 -27.76 29.57 -2.91
N SER A 54 -27.51 28.47 -2.18
CA SER A 54 -28.40 28.01 -1.10
C SER A 54 -28.23 28.75 0.22
N VAL A 55 -27.29 29.69 0.33
CA VAL A 55 -27.18 30.59 1.50
C VAL A 55 -28.28 31.63 1.48
N ARG A 56 -29.18 31.63 2.48
CA ARG A 56 -30.33 32.51 2.54
C ARG A 56 -29.96 33.98 2.81
N ASP A 57 -29.25 34.21 3.89
CA ASP A 57 -28.69 35.51 4.27
C ASP A 57 -27.17 35.50 4.05
N LYS A 58 -26.75 36.25 3.05
CA LYS A 58 -25.32 36.28 2.62
C LYS A 58 -24.38 36.87 3.66
N SER A 59 -24.92 37.58 4.67
CA SER A 59 -24.14 38.13 5.78
C SER A 59 -23.78 37.07 6.84
N LYS A 60 -24.47 35.90 6.83
CA LYS A 60 -24.33 34.83 7.82
C LYS A 60 -23.87 33.54 7.17
N LYS A 61 -23.25 32.66 7.95
CA LYS A 61 -22.95 31.29 7.50
C LYS A 61 -24.23 30.47 7.47
N SER A 62 -24.32 29.55 6.52
CA SER A 62 -25.26 28.44 6.56
C SER A 62 -24.65 27.29 7.36
N VAL A 63 -25.43 26.69 8.25
CA VAL A 63 -25.03 25.59 9.12
C VAL A 63 -26.04 24.47 9.02
N VAL A 64 -25.58 23.26 8.75
CA VAL A 64 -26.37 22.04 8.87
C VAL A 64 -25.63 21.12 9.84
N GLU A 65 -26.37 20.63 10.82
CA GLU A 65 -25.86 19.74 11.86
C GLU A 65 -26.81 18.57 12.03
N ALA A 66 -26.24 17.36 12.10
CA ALA A 66 -26.98 16.13 12.35
C ALA A 66 -26.33 15.38 13.51
N THR A 67 -27.13 14.96 14.47
CA THR A 67 -26.68 14.16 15.62
C THR A 67 -27.12 12.73 15.41
N PHE A 68 -26.20 11.81 15.64
CA PHE A 68 -26.42 10.37 15.51
C PHE A 68 -26.10 9.64 16.80
N ASP A 69 -26.98 8.73 17.19
CA ASP A 69 -26.63 7.65 18.11
C ASP A 69 -25.94 6.54 17.33
N ILE A 70 -24.67 6.29 17.64
CA ILE A 70 -23.82 5.31 16.98
C ILE A 70 -23.49 4.09 17.85
N SER A 71 -24.15 3.94 18.99
CA SER A 71 -23.91 2.88 19.97
C SER A 71 -24.10 1.46 19.43
N LYS A 72 -24.94 1.30 18.39
CA LYS A 72 -25.22 0.02 17.71
C LYS A 72 -24.23 -0.31 16.59
N PHE A 73 -23.23 0.58 16.28
CA PHE A 73 -22.29 0.45 15.19
C PHE A 73 -20.88 0.22 15.72
N ASP A 74 -20.12 -0.67 15.09
CA ASP A 74 -18.71 -0.90 15.43
C ASP A 74 -17.83 0.13 14.73
N LEU A 75 -17.81 1.36 15.25
CA LEU A 75 -17.10 2.49 14.67
C LEU A 75 -15.92 2.97 15.54
N GLN A 76 -15.70 2.40 16.72
CA GLN A 76 -14.64 2.85 17.62
C GLN A 76 -13.27 2.87 16.94
N HIS A 77 -12.91 1.81 16.23
CA HIS A 77 -11.64 1.75 15.49
C HIS A 77 -11.53 2.81 14.38
N PHE A 78 -12.65 3.17 13.74
CA PHE A 78 -12.66 4.25 12.73
C PHE A 78 -12.30 5.59 13.36
N PHE A 79 -12.88 5.92 14.53
CA PHE A 79 -12.59 7.15 15.24
C PHE A 79 -11.15 7.21 15.75
N GLU A 80 -10.64 6.13 16.35
CA GLU A 80 -9.26 6.02 16.84
C GLU A 80 -8.24 6.17 15.69
N SER A 81 -8.47 5.51 14.54
CA SER A 81 -7.55 5.58 13.39
C SER A 81 -7.51 6.92 12.69
N ASN A 82 -8.48 7.81 12.96
CA ASN A 82 -8.59 9.14 12.36
C ASN A 82 -8.42 10.27 13.37
N ASP A 83 -7.92 9.98 14.58
CA ASP A 83 -7.72 10.94 15.66
C ASP A 83 -8.99 11.75 16.01
N LEU A 84 -10.16 11.07 16.02
CA LEU A 84 -11.45 11.66 16.34
C LEU A 84 -11.93 11.22 17.71
N GLU A 85 -12.61 12.12 18.44
CA GLU A 85 -13.27 11.78 19.70
C GLU A 85 -14.51 10.89 19.44
N TYR A 86 -14.61 9.77 20.16
CA TYR A 86 -15.71 8.82 20.04
C TYR A 86 -16.74 9.00 21.14
N PHE A 87 -17.96 9.39 20.79
CA PHE A 87 -19.12 9.45 21.66
C PHE A 87 -20.22 8.57 21.09
N ALA A 88 -20.49 7.44 21.75
CA ALA A 88 -21.41 6.43 21.23
C ALA A 88 -22.86 6.92 21.08
N GLU A 89 -23.35 7.70 22.03
CA GLU A 89 -24.75 8.15 22.06
C GLU A 89 -24.97 9.47 21.32
N GLU A 90 -23.91 10.26 21.08
CA GLU A 90 -24.03 11.60 20.51
C GLU A 90 -22.86 11.91 19.56
N CYS A 91 -22.92 11.37 18.34
CA CYS A 91 -21.98 11.74 17.28
C CYS A 91 -22.55 12.90 16.46
N ILE A 92 -21.90 14.05 16.51
CA ILE A 92 -22.35 15.28 15.84
C ILE A 92 -21.58 15.47 14.52
N LEU A 93 -22.31 15.56 13.42
CA LEU A 93 -21.78 15.89 12.10
C LEU A 93 -22.26 17.28 11.71
N ARG A 94 -21.33 18.22 11.48
CA ARG A 94 -21.65 19.60 11.15
C ARG A 94 -20.99 20.07 9.86
N LYS A 95 -21.78 20.72 9.03
CA LYS A 95 -21.34 21.37 7.80
C LYS A 95 -21.63 22.86 7.85
N GLU A 96 -20.57 23.67 7.70
CA GLU A 96 -20.68 25.13 7.62
C GLU A 96 -20.24 25.60 6.23
N PHE A 97 -20.95 26.57 5.66
CA PHE A 97 -20.52 27.21 4.41
C PHE A 97 -21.05 28.65 4.32
N SER A 98 -20.43 29.45 3.47
CA SER A 98 -20.76 30.86 3.29
C SER A 98 -20.96 31.21 1.81
N ASP A 99 -21.57 32.33 1.53
CA ASP A 99 -21.72 32.88 0.17
C ASP A 99 -20.38 33.08 -0.56
N SER A 100 -19.28 33.30 0.19
CA SER A 100 -17.91 33.40 -0.36
C SER A 100 -17.31 32.06 -0.80
N GLY A 101 -18.04 30.95 -0.75
CA GLY A 101 -17.57 29.60 -1.13
C GLY A 101 -16.72 28.89 -0.08
N ARG A 102 -16.46 29.50 1.08
CA ARG A 102 -15.74 28.83 2.18
C ARG A 102 -16.66 27.79 2.81
N SER A 103 -16.17 26.53 2.88
CA SER A 103 -16.91 25.41 3.45
C SER A 103 -16.02 24.61 4.39
N ARG A 104 -16.58 24.19 5.54
CA ARG A 104 -15.90 23.37 6.54
C ARG A 104 -16.81 22.24 7.00
N ALA A 105 -16.24 21.09 7.28
CA ALA A 105 -16.91 19.93 7.83
C ALA A 105 -16.31 19.59 9.19
N PHE A 106 -17.13 19.10 10.12
CA PHE A 106 -16.73 18.78 11.48
C PHE A 106 -17.38 17.46 11.91
N VAL A 107 -16.62 16.66 12.66
CA VAL A 107 -17.09 15.48 13.41
C VAL A 107 -16.76 15.74 14.88
N ASN A 108 -17.76 15.78 15.76
CA ASN A 108 -17.59 16.07 17.19
C ASN A 108 -16.68 17.31 17.43
N ASP A 109 -16.98 18.41 16.75
CA ASP A 109 -16.22 19.68 16.74
C ASP A 109 -14.80 19.62 16.13
N THR A 110 -14.29 18.45 15.78
CA THR A 110 -13.01 18.31 15.07
C THR A 110 -13.18 18.62 13.58
N PRO A 111 -12.39 19.55 12.99
CA PRO A 111 -12.45 19.83 11.56
C PRO A 111 -11.95 18.63 10.75
N VAL A 112 -12.73 18.21 9.75
CA VAL A 112 -12.42 17.04 8.93
C VAL A 112 -12.46 17.35 7.43
N SER A 113 -11.83 16.49 6.63
CA SER A 113 -11.98 16.53 5.17
C SER A 113 -13.37 16.04 4.75
N LEU A 114 -13.86 16.48 3.57
CA LEU A 114 -15.12 15.97 3.02
C LEU A 114 -15.08 14.47 2.70
N SER A 115 -13.90 13.94 2.39
CA SER A 115 -13.70 12.50 2.14
C SER A 115 -13.92 11.69 3.42
N LEU A 116 -13.33 12.13 4.54
CA LEU A 116 -13.49 11.47 5.83
C LEU A 116 -14.93 11.55 6.33
N MET A 117 -15.58 12.74 6.21
CA MET A 117 -16.99 12.89 6.54
C MET A 117 -17.88 11.93 5.74
N ARG A 118 -17.61 11.80 4.43
CA ARG A 118 -18.35 10.87 3.55
C ARG A 118 -18.12 9.41 3.92
N GLU A 119 -16.91 9.05 4.29
CA GLU A 119 -16.59 7.69 4.74
C GLU A 119 -17.36 7.33 6.01
N LEU A 120 -17.39 8.21 7.00
CA LEU A 120 -18.17 8.01 8.22
C LEU A 120 -19.66 7.95 7.94
N THR A 121 -20.20 8.89 7.16
CA THR A 121 -21.65 8.98 6.91
C THR A 121 -22.21 7.82 6.10
N ASN A 122 -21.40 7.19 5.23
CA ASN A 122 -21.80 5.97 4.53
C ASN A 122 -22.15 4.79 5.48
N ASN A 123 -21.66 4.84 6.73
CA ASN A 123 -22.01 3.85 7.76
C ASN A 123 -23.22 4.29 8.63
N LEU A 124 -23.66 5.54 8.52
CA LEU A 124 -24.68 6.11 9.42
C LEU A 124 -26.02 6.37 8.74
N ILE A 125 -26.01 6.68 7.45
CA ILE A 125 -27.20 7.10 6.72
C ILE A 125 -27.12 6.69 5.25
N ASP A 126 -28.20 6.14 4.73
CA ASP A 126 -28.37 5.75 3.34
C ASP A 126 -29.59 6.45 2.73
N ILE A 127 -29.37 7.25 1.68
CA ILE A 127 -30.44 8.02 1.02
C ILE A 127 -30.77 7.39 -0.32
N HIS A 128 -32.04 7.05 -0.50
CA HIS A 128 -32.59 6.58 -1.76
C HIS A 128 -33.45 7.66 -2.40
N SER A 129 -32.87 8.37 -3.38
CA SER A 129 -33.54 9.37 -4.20
C SER A 129 -33.19 9.22 -5.67
N GLN A 130 -33.93 9.89 -6.55
CA GLN A 130 -33.68 9.83 -8.02
C GLN A 130 -32.27 10.31 -8.43
N HIS A 131 -31.57 11.06 -7.57
CA HIS A 131 -30.30 11.71 -7.88
C HIS A 131 -29.12 11.25 -7.01
N SER A 132 -29.35 10.35 -6.05
CA SER A 132 -28.27 9.89 -5.17
C SER A 132 -27.57 8.63 -5.71
N ASN A 133 -26.24 8.59 -5.55
CA ASN A 133 -25.43 7.40 -5.80
C ASN A 133 -25.85 6.30 -4.83
N MET A 134 -26.63 5.33 -5.29
CA MET A 134 -27.12 4.24 -4.48
C MET A 134 -25.98 3.35 -4.02
N LEU A 135 -25.92 3.01 -2.74
CA LEU A 135 -24.95 2.08 -2.19
C LEU A 135 -24.96 0.73 -2.92
N VAL A 136 -26.14 0.29 -3.37
CA VAL A 136 -26.28 -0.97 -4.10
C VAL A 136 -25.55 -1.00 -5.46
N SER A 137 -25.24 0.15 -6.03
CA SER A 137 -24.43 0.24 -7.25
C SER A 137 -22.95 0.00 -7.00
N LYS A 138 -22.52 -0.04 -5.73
CA LYS A 138 -21.11 -0.27 -5.37
C LYS A 138 -20.84 -1.77 -5.26
N PRO A 139 -19.89 -2.34 -6.01
CA PRO A 139 -19.58 -3.78 -5.97
C PRO A 139 -19.23 -4.29 -4.56
N ALA A 140 -18.52 -3.49 -3.77
CA ALA A 140 -18.18 -3.84 -2.38
C ALA A 140 -19.43 -4.00 -1.50
N TYR A 141 -20.45 -3.16 -1.70
CA TYR A 141 -21.71 -3.26 -0.97
C TYR A 141 -22.52 -4.49 -1.40
N GLN A 142 -22.58 -4.78 -2.72
CA GLN A 142 -23.22 -5.98 -3.28
C GLN A 142 -22.59 -7.26 -2.70
N LEU A 143 -21.26 -7.27 -2.59
CA LEU A 143 -20.53 -8.38 -1.99
C LEU A 143 -20.83 -8.51 -0.49
N GLY A 144 -20.83 -7.39 0.24
CA GLY A 144 -21.16 -7.36 1.67
C GLY A 144 -22.56 -7.87 2.00
N ILE A 145 -23.56 -7.63 1.13
CA ILE A 145 -24.90 -8.20 1.26
C ILE A 145 -24.84 -9.74 1.23
N LEU A 146 -24.12 -10.32 0.25
CA LEU A 146 -23.99 -11.76 0.15
C LEU A 146 -23.25 -12.36 1.35
N ASP A 147 -22.17 -11.70 1.78
CA ASP A 147 -21.40 -12.15 2.95
C ASP A 147 -22.23 -12.11 4.24
N SER A 148 -23.06 -11.08 4.40
CA SER A 148 -23.97 -10.97 5.55
C SER A 148 -25.07 -12.04 5.52
N LEU A 149 -25.70 -12.26 4.37
CA LEU A 149 -26.73 -13.28 4.20
C LEU A 149 -26.20 -14.71 4.37
N ALA A 150 -24.93 -14.93 4.04
CA ALA A 150 -24.23 -16.21 4.17
C ALA A 150 -23.58 -16.41 5.56
N ASP A 151 -23.62 -15.41 6.43
CA ASP A 151 -22.88 -15.36 7.70
C ASP A 151 -21.38 -15.70 7.54
N ASN A 152 -20.75 -15.08 6.53
CA ASN A 152 -19.38 -15.37 6.14
C ASN A 152 -18.31 -14.74 7.05
N LYS A 153 -18.66 -14.19 8.22
CA LYS A 153 -17.72 -13.48 9.08
C LYS A 153 -16.45 -14.29 9.38
N ALA A 154 -16.63 -15.54 9.80
CA ALA A 154 -15.49 -16.43 10.11
C ALA A 154 -14.64 -16.76 8.86
N LEU A 155 -15.27 -16.96 7.69
CA LEU A 155 -14.56 -17.21 6.44
C LEU A 155 -13.78 -15.98 5.95
N LEU A 156 -14.33 -14.79 6.16
CA LEU A 156 -13.66 -13.53 5.82
C LEU A 156 -12.45 -13.28 6.72
N GLU A 157 -12.57 -13.54 8.01
CA GLU A 157 -11.45 -13.42 8.97
C GLU A 157 -10.32 -14.41 8.63
N ASP A 158 -10.64 -15.67 8.35
CA ASP A 158 -9.66 -16.69 7.92
C ASP A 158 -8.97 -16.30 6.62
N TYR A 159 -9.75 -15.87 5.62
CA TYR A 159 -9.21 -15.42 4.36
C TYR A 159 -8.30 -14.18 4.51
N ALA A 160 -8.74 -13.21 5.31
CA ALA A 160 -7.98 -11.96 5.53
C ALA A 160 -6.60 -12.22 6.12
N LEU A 161 -6.49 -13.17 7.08
CA LEU A 161 -5.22 -13.57 7.67
C LEU A 161 -4.30 -14.23 6.63
N LYS A 162 -4.82 -15.19 5.84
CA LYS A 162 -4.06 -15.90 4.80
C LYS A 162 -3.62 -14.96 3.67
N TYR A 163 -4.50 -14.07 3.23
CA TYR A 163 -4.20 -13.08 2.20
C TYR A 163 -3.13 -12.08 2.67
N LYS A 164 -3.22 -11.62 3.92
CA LYS A 164 -2.22 -10.73 4.52
C LYS A 164 -0.85 -11.41 4.53
N TYR A 165 -0.79 -12.65 5.02
CA TYR A 165 0.45 -13.43 5.04
C TYR A 165 1.04 -13.63 3.63
N TYR A 166 0.22 -14.01 2.65
CA TYR A 166 0.63 -14.11 1.25
C TYR A 166 1.24 -12.79 0.73
N ARG A 167 0.62 -11.65 1.04
CA ARG A 167 1.11 -10.33 0.61
C ARG A 167 2.43 -9.96 1.28
N GLU A 168 2.61 -10.27 2.55
CA GLU A 168 3.85 -10.04 3.30
C GLU A 168 5.01 -10.83 2.70
N ILE A 169 4.84 -12.14 2.53
CA ILE A 169 5.87 -13.02 1.93
C ILE A 169 6.19 -12.62 0.48
N THR A 170 5.19 -12.28 -0.32
CA THR A 170 5.41 -11.82 -1.69
C THR A 170 6.24 -10.54 -1.73
N SER A 171 5.95 -9.59 -0.84
CA SER A 171 6.72 -8.34 -0.74
C SER A 171 8.16 -8.57 -0.28
N GLU A 172 8.38 -9.52 0.64
CA GLU A 172 9.71 -9.92 1.10
C GLU A 172 10.50 -10.59 -0.04
N LEU A 173 9.86 -11.49 -0.79
CA LEU A 173 10.44 -12.14 -1.96
C LEU A 173 10.85 -11.13 -3.05
N GLU A 174 10.00 -10.16 -3.35
CA GLU A 174 10.30 -9.11 -4.33
C GLU A 174 11.52 -8.28 -3.91
N ARG A 175 11.64 -7.94 -2.62
CA ARG A 175 12.82 -7.24 -2.07
C ARG A 175 14.07 -8.09 -2.20
N ALA A 176 14.01 -9.35 -1.75
CA ALA A 176 15.14 -10.27 -1.83
C ALA A 176 15.62 -10.47 -3.28
N LYS A 177 14.71 -10.60 -4.24
CA LYS A 177 15.03 -10.68 -5.68
C LYS A 177 15.67 -9.41 -6.23
N SER A 178 15.19 -8.24 -5.81
CA SER A 178 15.77 -6.96 -6.21
C SER A 178 17.20 -6.79 -5.72
N ASP A 179 17.44 -7.15 -4.45
CA ASP A 179 18.78 -7.07 -3.84
C ASP A 179 19.74 -8.10 -4.46
N PHE A 180 19.27 -9.31 -4.71
CA PHE A 180 20.05 -10.36 -5.38
C PHE A 180 20.44 -9.98 -6.82
N GLY A 181 19.53 -9.35 -7.58
CA GLY A 181 19.81 -8.91 -8.94
C GLY A 181 21.01 -7.96 -9.04
N ARG A 182 21.19 -7.08 -8.06
CA ARG A 182 22.34 -6.18 -7.94
C ARG A 182 23.63 -6.93 -7.58
N ASN A 183 23.54 -7.88 -6.68
CA ASN A 183 24.70 -8.67 -6.21
C ASN A 183 25.22 -9.63 -7.27
N LYS A 184 24.37 -10.12 -8.17
CA LYS A 184 24.76 -11.09 -9.20
C LYS A 184 25.65 -10.47 -10.29
N GLU A 185 25.50 -9.21 -10.62
CA GLU A 185 26.40 -8.50 -11.55
C GLU A 185 27.83 -8.38 -10.98
N GLU A 186 27.98 -8.36 -9.65
CA GLU A 186 29.26 -8.33 -8.96
C GLU A 186 29.86 -9.73 -8.75
N GLU A 187 29.08 -10.81 -8.76
CA GLU A 187 29.52 -12.17 -8.41
C GLU A 187 30.65 -12.66 -9.33
N ASP A 188 30.49 -12.52 -10.64
CA ASP A 188 31.50 -12.98 -11.61
C ASP A 188 32.80 -12.21 -11.44
N TYR A 189 32.72 -10.92 -11.17
CA TYR A 189 33.89 -10.08 -10.93
C TYR A 189 34.60 -10.50 -9.63
N ILE A 190 33.88 -10.62 -8.53
CA ILE A 190 34.45 -11.04 -7.24
C ILE A 190 35.08 -12.44 -7.34
N ARG A 191 34.40 -13.38 -7.98
CA ARG A 191 34.89 -14.75 -8.20
C ARG A 191 36.18 -14.76 -9.00
N PHE A 192 36.26 -13.95 -10.05
CA PHE A 192 37.48 -13.81 -10.85
C PHE A 192 38.66 -13.25 -10.03
N GLN A 193 38.41 -12.21 -9.25
CA GLN A 193 39.43 -11.57 -8.39
C GLN A 193 39.91 -12.55 -7.29
N LEU A 194 38.94 -13.22 -6.65
CA LEU A 194 39.25 -14.20 -5.61
C LEU A 194 40.12 -15.35 -6.15
N ASN A 195 39.80 -15.90 -7.32
CA ASN A 195 40.59 -16.96 -7.93
C ASN A 195 42.05 -16.53 -8.15
N GLN A 196 42.29 -15.29 -8.60
CA GLN A 196 43.67 -14.79 -8.81
C GLN A 196 44.45 -14.68 -7.50
N LEU A 197 43.79 -14.24 -6.41
CA LEU A 197 44.41 -14.15 -5.07
C LEU A 197 44.69 -15.56 -4.53
N GLN A 198 43.76 -16.50 -4.68
CA GLN A 198 43.92 -17.90 -4.24
C GLN A 198 45.00 -18.66 -5.00
N GLU A 199 45.15 -18.41 -6.32
CA GLU A 199 46.21 -19.03 -7.14
C GLU A 199 47.61 -18.62 -6.66
N LEU A 200 47.76 -17.39 -6.15
CA LEU A 200 49.04 -16.90 -5.66
C LEU A 200 49.47 -17.55 -4.33
N LYS A 201 48.52 -18.12 -3.56
CA LYS A 201 48.78 -18.77 -2.24
C LYS A 201 49.71 -17.95 -1.36
N LEU A 202 49.27 -16.73 -1.06
CA LEU A 202 50.04 -15.78 -0.26
C LEU A 202 50.24 -16.29 1.17
N GLU A 203 51.43 -16.00 1.72
CA GLU A 203 51.75 -16.20 3.11
C GLU A 203 51.86 -14.85 3.83
N LYS A 204 51.61 -14.83 5.14
CA LYS A 204 51.65 -13.63 5.93
C LYS A 204 53.03 -12.99 5.95
N GLY A 205 53.15 -11.69 5.58
CA GLY A 205 54.40 -10.97 5.55
C GLY A 205 55.41 -11.50 4.52
N GLU A 206 54.93 -12.20 3.47
CA GLU A 206 55.79 -12.84 2.43
C GLU A 206 56.59 -11.81 1.66
N ASP A 207 55.98 -10.67 1.31
CA ASP A 207 56.60 -9.54 0.61
C ASP A 207 57.84 -9.02 1.38
N GLU A 208 57.71 -8.75 2.66
CA GLU A 208 58.84 -8.25 3.50
C GLU A 208 59.98 -9.24 3.57
N VAL A 209 59.66 -10.54 3.71
CA VAL A 209 60.68 -11.63 3.76
C VAL A 209 61.40 -11.74 2.43
N LEU A 210 60.64 -11.74 1.31
CA LEU A 210 61.21 -11.84 -0.03
C LEU A 210 62.00 -10.58 -0.41
N GLU A 211 61.61 -9.39 -0.02
CA GLU A 211 62.36 -8.15 -0.22
C GLU A 211 63.73 -8.19 0.51
N ALA A 212 63.69 -8.62 1.77
CA ALA A 212 64.92 -8.77 2.52
C ALA A 212 65.88 -9.80 1.88
N LEU A 213 65.34 -10.93 1.39
CA LEU A 213 66.12 -11.96 0.67
C LEU A 213 66.64 -11.42 -0.70
N GLN A 214 65.80 -10.75 -1.49
CA GLN A 214 66.17 -10.14 -2.75
C GLN A 214 67.37 -9.17 -2.57
N LYS A 215 67.26 -8.28 -1.56
CA LYS A 215 68.33 -7.30 -1.26
C LYS A 215 69.64 -7.99 -0.85
N LYS A 216 69.55 -9.10 -0.08
CA LYS A 216 70.72 -9.89 0.28
C LYS A 216 71.37 -10.50 -0.95
N LEU A 217 70.57 -11.17 -1.82
CA LEU A 217 71.08 -11.83 -3.04
C LEU A 217 71.61 -10.80 -4.06
N ALA A 218 70.95 -9.67 -4.23
CA ALA A 218 71.44 -8.58 -5.07
C ALA A 218 72.81 -8.04 -4.62
N ASN A 219 73.01 -7.84 -3.29
CA ASN A 219 74.32 -7.43 -2.75
C ASN A 219 75.41 -8.48 -3.03
N VAL A 220 75.07 -9.79 -2.89
CA VAL A 220 76.04 -10.86 -3.21
C VAL A 220 76.40 -10.85 -4.69
N THR A 221 75.40 -10.63 -5.56
CA THR A 221 75.61 -10.50 -7.03
C THR A 221 76.57 -9.35 -7.34
N GLU A 222 76.32 -8.18 -6.79
CA GLU A 222 77.15 -6.97 -7.00
C GLU A 222 78.60 -7.21 -6.49
N ILE A 223 78.77 -7.79 -5.32
CA ILE A 223 80.08 -8.15 -4.77
C ILE A 223 80.82 -9.12 -5.73
N LYS A 224 80.12 -10.18 -6.20
CA LYS A 224 80.72 -11.19 -7.07
C LYS A 224 81.13 -10.61 -8.43
N GLU A 225 80.31 -9.75 -9.00
CA GLU A 225 80.66 -9.05 -10.26
C GLU A 225 81.89 -8.16 -10.09
N ASN A 226 81.94 -7.35 -9.00
CA ASN A 226 83.08 -6.49 -8.74
C ASN A 226 84.36 -7.27 -8.45
N LEU A 227 84.31 -8.37 -7.70
CA LEU A 227 85.47 -9.25 -7.50
C LEU A 227 85.90 -9.92 -8.79
N TRP A 228 84.96 -10.34 -9.63
CA TRP A 228 85.26 -10.92 -10.97
C TRP A 228 85.94 -9.93 -11.89
N GLN A 229 85.46 -8.68 -11.92
CA GLN A 229 86.09 -7.62 -12.69
C GLN A 229 87.50 -7.33 -12.19
N ALA A 230 87.69 -7.29 -10.86
CA ALA A 230 89.00 -7.10 -10.24
C ALA A 230 89.95 -8.26 -10.61
N GLN A 231 89.47 -9.49 -10.54
CA GLN A 231 90.21 -10.69 -10.93
C GLN A 231 90.69 -10.64 -12.38
N ILE A 232 89.80 -10.31 -13.31
CA ILE A 232 90.17 -10.16 -14.74
C ILE A 232 91.25 -9.12 -14.98
N LEU A 233 91.11 -7.98 -14.30
CA LEU A 233 92.10 -6.90 -14.42
C LEU A 233 93.48 -7.29 -13.82
N LEU A 234 93.44 -7.99 -12.69
CA LEU A 234 94.69 -8.37 -11.99
C LEU A 234 95.42 -9.54 -12.67
N ASP A 235 94.71 -10.63 -13.04
CA ASP A 235 95.32 -11.88 -13.51
C ASP A 235 94.48 -12.56 -14.65
N GLY A 236 93.88 -11.79 -15.54
CA GLY A 236 93.17 -12.29 -16.73
C GLY A 236 94.11 -12.80 -17.82
N GLU A 237 93.50 -13.51 -18.78
CA GLU A 237 94.27 -14.18 -19.88
C GLU A 237 94.96 -13.18 -20.85
N GLU A 238 94.49 -11.97 -21.01
CA GLU A 238 95.05 -10.98 -21.90
C GLU A 238 95.31 -9.61 -21.18
N ASN A 239 96.55 -9.11 -21.29
CA ASN A 239 96.97 -7.81 -20.76
C ASN A 239 96.65 -7.57 -19.25
N SER A 240 96.83 -8.59 -18.43
CA SER A 240 96.61 -8.41 -16.97
C SER A 240 97.66 -7.49 -16.36
N ILE A 241 97.35 -6.89 -15.25
CA ILE A 241 98.28 -6.00 -14.50
C ILE A 241 99.49 -6.83 -14.05
N LEU A 242 99.30 -8.10 -13.62
CA LEU A 242 100.36 -9.00 -13.26
C LEU A 242 101.29 -9.28 -14.38
N ASP A 243 100.79 -9.57 -15.59
CA ASP A 243 101.66 -9.89 -16.74
C ASP A 243 102.43 -8.69 -17.27
N ASN A 244 101.74 -7.52 -17.27
CA ASN A 244 102.41 -6.28 -17.60
C ASN A 244 103.46 -5.89 -16.59
N LEU A 245 103.21 -6.12 -15.29
CA LEU A 245 104.18 -5.86 -14.23
C LEU A 245 105.35 -6.81 -14.29
N LYS A 246 105.15 -8.15 -14.52
CA LYS A 246 106.23 -9.16 -14.74
C LYS A 246 107.11 -8.79 -15.97
N THR A 247 106.46 -8.31 -17.03
CA THR A 247 107.20 -7.91 -18.23
C THR A 247 108.08 -6.67 -17.95
N SER A 248 107.49 -5.72 -17.21
CA SER A 248 108.23 -4.54 -16.78
C SER A 248 109.36 -4.88 -15.80
N ALA A 249 109.15 -5.78 -14.86
CA ALA A 249 110.15 -6.22 -13.90
C ALA A 249 111.31 -6.91 -14.65
N LYS A 250 110.98 -7.76 -15.60
CA LYS A 250 112.01 -8.45 -16.49
C LYS A 250 112.79 -7.45 -17.25
N SER A 251 112.17 -6.42 -17.85
CA SER A 251 112.87 -5.40 -18.61
C SER A 251 113.82 -4.58 -17.75
N VAL A 252 113.45 -4.19 -16.59
CA VAL A 252 114.25 -3.48 -15.64
C VAL A 252 115.36 -4.32 -15.07
N SER A 253 115.13 -5.60 -14.80
CA SER A 253 116.15 -6.58 -14.38
C SER A 253 117.25 -6.76 -15.43
N VAL A 254 116.87 -6.77 -16.71
CA VAL A 254 117.88 -6.82 -17.79
C VAL A 254 118.67 -5.49 -17.81
N ALA A 255 118.06 -4.38 -17.56
CA ALA A 255 118.73 -3.08 -17.46
C ALA A 255 119.71 -3.06 -16.24
N ALA A 256 119.32 -3.66 -15.13
CA ALA A 256 120.12 -3.73 -13.89
C ALA A 256 121.42 -4.55 -14.07
N GLN A 257 121.56 -5.42 -15.06
CA GLN A 257 122.77 -6.12 -15.36
C GLN A 257 123.92 -5.20 -15.84
N ASN A 258 123.55 -4.02 -16.35
CA ASN A 258 124.50 -3.04 -16.88
C ASN A 258 124.44 -1.66 -16.18
N MET A 259 123.52 -1.46 -15.16
CA MET A 259 123.32 -0.21 -14.47
C MET A 259 122.96 -0.47 -12.99
N ALA A 260 123.87 -0.25 -12.08
CA ALA A 260 123.72 -0.52 -10.62
C ALA A 260 122.54 0.25 -10.00
N GLU A 261 122.23 1.40 -10.50
CA GLU A 261 121.10 2.24 -10.01
C GLU A 261 119.72 1.58 -10.34
N ALA A 262 119.63 0.64 -11.27
CA ALA A 262 118.44 -0.10 -11.66
C ALA A 262 118.20 -1.36 -10.82
N GLU A 263 119.17 -1.79 -10.03
CA GLU A 263 119.08 -3.01 -9.19
C GLU A 263 118.05 -2.87 -8.11
N GLU A 264 117.97 -1.71 -7.41
CA GLU A 264 116.93 -1.43 -6.40
C GLU A 264 115.53 -1.35 -7.02
N LEU A 265 115.39 -0.79 -8.22
CA LEU A 265 114.14 -0.70 -8.94
C LEU A 265 113.67 -2.08 -9.41
N ALA A 266 114.57 -2.98 -9.83
CA ALA A 266 114.22 -4.36 -10.19
C ALA A 266 113.73 -5.15 -8.98
N SER A 267 114.43 -5.02 -7.82
CA SER A 267 113.99 -5.70 -6.57
C SER A 267 112.60 -5.22 -6.09
N ARG A 268 112.35 -3.93 -6.23
CA ARG A 268 111.06 -3.33 -5.87
C ARG A 268 109.91 -3.77 -6.80
N LEU A 269 110.19 -3.96 -8.07
CA LEU A 269 109.22 -4.48 -9.06
C LEU A 269 108.97 -5.95 -8.83
N ASP A 270 109.99 -6.76 -8.52
CA ASP A 270 109.79 -8.17 -8.16
C ASP A 270 108.97 -8.33 -6.89
N SER A 271 109.22 -7.50 -5.87
CA SER A 271 108.43 -7.46 -4.66
C SER A 271 106.96 -7.11 -4.95
N ALA A 272 106.70 -6.12 -5.82
CA ALA A 272 105.37 -5.71 -6.27
C ALA A 272 104.64 -6.81 -7.04
N VAL A 273 105.39 -7.62 -7.85
CA VAL A 273 104.83 -8.81 -8.56
C VAL A 273 104.35 -9.84 -7.55
N ILE A 274 105.14 -10.14 -6.50
CA ILE A 274 104.76 -11.08 -5.46
C ILE A 274 103.53 -10.59 -4.70
N GLU A 275 103.53 -9.37 -4.22
CA GLU A 275 102.43 -8.79 -3.50
C GLU A 275 101.15 -8.74 -4.32
N LEU A 276 101.22 -8.32 -5.57
CA LEU A 276 100.09 -8.27 -6.45
C LEU A 276 99.54 -9.66 -6.79
N LYS A 277 100.41 -10.67 -6.88
CA LYS A 277 100.00 -12.07 -7.05
C LYS A 277 99.21 -12.55 -5.81
N ASP A 278 99.70 -12.25 -4.62
CA ASP A 278 99.01 -12.65 -3.38
C ASP A 278 97.62 -11.96 -3.28
N VAL A 279 97.51 -10.70 -3.67
CA VAL A 279 96.22 -9.97 -3.73
C VAL A 279 95.29 -10.62 -4.77
N ALA A 280 95.79 -10.98 -5.94
CA ALA A 280 95.03 -11.67 -6.97
C ALA A 280 94.48 -13.04 -6.49
N MET A 281 95.32 -13.82 -5.79
CA MET A 281 94.91 -15.06 -5.17
C MET A 281 93.87 -14.87 -4.07
N ALA A 282 94.05 -13.83 -3.26
CA ALA A 282 93.09 -13.51 -2.21
C ALA A 282 91.72 -13.08 -2.80
N VAL A 283 91.70 -12.30 -3.87
CA VAL A 283 90.47 -11.92 -4.58
C VAL A 283 89.79 -13.16 -5.19
N ALA A 284 90.55 -14.09 -5.79
CA ALA A 284 90.02 -15.32 -6.30
C ALA A 284 89.34 -16.18 -5.21
N ALA A 285 90.07 -16.32 -4.08
CA ALA A 285 89.51 -17.04 -2.91
C ALA A 285 88.25 -16.43 -2.31
N LEU A 286 88.19 -15.12 -2.26
CA LEU A 286 86.94 -14.42 -1.80
C LEU A 286 85.79 -14.68 -2.76
N GLN A 287 86.05 -14.67 -4.10
CA GLN A 287 85.03 -14.92 -5.12
C GLN A 287 84.52 -16.37 -5.08
N GLU A 288 85.40 -17.34 -4.84
CA GLU A 288 85.07 -18.78 -4.81
C GLU A 288 84.22 -19.11 -3.52
N ASN A 289 84.46 -18.41 -2.43
CA ASN A 289 83.71 -18.56 -1.18
C ASN A 289 82.36 -17.88 -1.14
N LEU A 290 81.98 -17.08 -2.16
CA LEU A 290 80.66 -16.48 -2.28
C LEU A 290 79.69 -17.45 -2.94
N GLU A 291 78.84 -18.09 -2.07
CA GLU A 291 77.69 -18.88 -2.53
C GLU A 291 76.65 -17.95 -3.14
N PHE A 292 76.40 -18.06 -4.44
CA PHE A 292 75.36 -17.35 -5.17
C PHE A 292 74.60 -18.33 -6.08
N ASP A 293 73.27 -18.44 -5.88
CA ASP A 293 72.37 -19.21 -6.73
C ASP A 293 71.55 -18.24 -7.63
N PRO A 294 71.87 -18.11 -8.91
CA PRO A 294 71.09 -17.26 -9.85
C PRO A 294 69.62 -17.67 -9.96
N GLU A 295 69.32 -18.97 -9.93
CA GLU A 295 67.97 -19.48 -10.04
C GLU A 295 67.12 -19.12 -8.81
N GLU A 296 67.72 -19.01 -7.62
CA GLU A 296 67.05 -18.55 -6.41
C GLU A 296 66.71 -17.05 -6.52
N PHE A 297 67.63 -16.23 -7.04
CA PHE A 297 67.39 -14.80 -7.24
C PHE A 297 66.28 -14.54 -8.23
N ASP A 298 66.27 -15.28 -9.36
CA ASP A 298 65.21 -15.17 -10.37
C ASP A 298 63.84 -15.61 -9.79
N ARG A 299 63.79 -16.70 -9.05
CA ARG A 299 62.57 -17.19 -8.38
C ARG A 299 62.01 -16.16 -7.40
N VAL A 300 62.89 -15.52 -6.59
CA VAL A 300 62.49 -14.47 -5.65
C VAL A 300 61.93 -13.26 -6.39
N ASN A 301 62.59 -12.83 -7.47
CA ASN A 301 62.13 -11.70 -8.28
C ASN A 301 60.79 -11.99 -8.97
N ASP A 302 60.60 -13.16 -9.56
CA ASP A 302 59.34 -13.54 -10.20
C ASP A 302 58.19 -13.59 -9.19
N ARG A 303 58.47 -14.09 -7.97
CA ARG A 303 57.48 -14.16 -6.90
C ARG A 303 57.08 -12.77 -6.41
N LEU A 304 58.06 -11.88 -6.16
CA LEU A 304 57.82 -10.48 -5.79
C LEU A 304 57.04 -9.72 -6.87
N ASN A 305 57.43 -9.89 -8.14
CA ASN A 305 56.74 -9.27 -9.26
C ASN A 305 55.27 -9.70 -9.35
N ALA A 306 54.98 -10.98 -9.08
CA ALA A 306 53.61 -11.48 -9.05
C ALA A 306 52.79 -10.83 -7.88
N ILE A 307 53.39 -10.68 -6.70
CA ILE A 307 52.77 -10.01 -5.55
C ILE A 307 52.53 -8.53 -5.89
N TYR A 308 53.53 -7.78 -6.33
CA TYR A 308 53.42 -6.34 -6.66
C TYR A 308 52.42 -6.06 -7.78
N SER A 309 52.30 -6.99 -8.74
CA SER A 309 51.29 -6.89 -9.80
C SER A 309 49.89 -6.90 -9.23
N LEU A 310 49.60 -7.77 -8.24
CA LEU A 310 48.31 -7.81 -7.57
C LEU A 310 48.10 -6.64 -6.61
N GLU A 311 49.15 -6.23 -5.87
CA GLU A 311 49.08 -5.03 -5.01
C GLU A 311 48.71 -3.79 -5.82
N THR A 312 49.38 -3.60 -6.95
CA THR A 312 49.11 -2.48 -7.87
C THR A 312 47.70 -2.57 -8.42
N LYS A 313 47.27 -3.76 -8.85
CA LYS A 313 45.93 -3.99 -9.40
C LYS A 313 44.84 -3.71 -8.40
N HIS A 314 45.02 -4.08 -7.14
CA HIS A 314 44.05 -3.93 -6.07
C HIS A 314 44.25 -2.65 -5.26
N SER A 315 45.28 -1.86 -5.58
CA SER A 315 45.63 -0.61 -4.87
C SER A 315 45.90 -0.81 -3.37
N VAL A 316 46.51 -1.94 -3.03
CA VAL A 316 46.96 -2.29 -1.67
C VAL A 316 48.48 -2.21 -1.57
N LYS A 317 49.04 -2.29 -0.38
CA LYS A 317 50.47 -1.99 -0.13
C LYS A 317 51.26 -3.18 0.43
N SER A 318 50.62 -4.28 0.72
CA SER A 318 51.29 -5.45 1.31
C SER A 318 50.56 -6.77 0.98
N SER A 319 51.28 -7.87 1.12
CA SER A 319 50.74 -9.24 1.03
C SER A 319 49.65 -9.47 2.09
N ASP A 320 49.78 -8.90 3.27
CA ASP A 320 48.77 -8.96 4.34
C ASP A 320 47.46 -8.28 3.95
N GLU A 321 47.51 -7.13 3.28
CA GLU A 321 46.33 -6.44 2.76
C GLU A 321 45.67 -7.24 1.62
N LEU A 322 46.44 -7.91 0.75
CA LEU A 322 45.91 -8.83 -0.27
C LEU A 322 45.18 -10.03 0.36
N MET A 323 45.70 -10.59 1.45
CA MET A 323 45.05 -11.67 2.20
C MET A 323 43.76 -11.21 2.86
N GLN A 324 43.72 -10.00 3.41
CA GLN A 324 42.50 -9.40 3.96
C GLN A 324 41.45 -9.22 2.86
N LEU A 325 41.84 -8.71 1.70
CA LEU A 325 40.95 -8.54 0.54
C LEU A 325 40.43 -9.91 0.03
N GLN A 326 41.26 -10.94 0.05
CA GLN A 326 40.83 -12.31 -0.26
C GLN A 326 39.70 -12.76 0.68
N HIS A 327 39.86 -12.53 1.99
CA HIS A 327 38.85 -12.87 2.98
C HIS A 327 37.56 -12.09 2.78
N GLU A 328 37.64 -10.79 2.50
CA GLU A 328 36.47 -9.96 2.18
C GLU A 328 35.69 -10.47 0.96
N TYR A 329 36.40 -10.91 -0.09
CA TYR A 329 35.77 -11.53 -1.27
C TYR A 329 35.13 -12.89 -0.96
N GLU A 330 35.73 -13.70 -0.11
CA GLU A 330 35.16 -14.98 0.35
C GLU A 330 33.88 -14.77 1.15
N GLU A 331 33.86 -13.81 2.08
CA GLU A 331 32.66 -13.45 2.84
C GLU A 331 31.55 -12.94 1.91
N ARG A 332 31.89 -12.06 0.96
CA ARG A 332 30.90 -11.49 0.04
C ARG A 332 30.27 -12.55 -0.87
N LEU A 333 31.04 -13.49 -1.40
CA LEU A 333 30.50 -14.63 -2.17
C LEU A 333 29.61 -15.55 -1.32
N SER A 334 29.95 -15.75 -0.05
CA SER A 334 29.12 -16.52 0.88
C SER A 334 27.76 -15.83 1.10
N GLU A 335 27.74 -14.51 1.26
CA GLU A 335 26.49 -13.75 1.38
C GLU A 335 25.61 -13.87 0.12
N ILE A 336 26.20 -13.78 -1.07
CA ILE A 336 25.49 -13.94 -2.35
C ILE A 336 24.86 -15.34 -2.46
N ASN A 337 25.59 -16.39 -2.14
CA ASN A 337 25.09 -17.77 -2.16
C ASN A 337 23.96 -17.99 -1.16
N ASN A 338 24.08 -17.45 0.07
CA ASN A 338 23.03 -17.52 1.09
C ASN A 338 21.74 -16.78 0.64
N SER A 339 21.88 -15.71 -0.15
CA SER A 339 20.74 -14.97 -0.71
C SER A 339 19.95 -15.80 -1.73
N ASP A 340 20.60 -16.61 -2.56
CA ASP A 340 19.91 -17.50 -3.51
C ASP A 340 19.08 -18.58 -2.79
N ASP A 341 19.65 -19.20 -1.76
CA ASP A 341 18.92 -20.17 -0.94
C ASP A 341 17.73 -19.53 -0.19
N ASN A 342 17.89 -18.31 0.30
CA ASN A 342 16.79 -17.56 0.92
C ASN A 342 15.67 -17.27 -0.09
N ILE A 343 16.00 -16.86 -1.31
CA ILE A 343 15.01 -16.64 -2.39
C ILE A 343 14.23 -17.92 -2.69
N ARG A 344 14.91 -19.06 -2.85
CA ARG A 344 14.25 -20.35 -3.08
C ARG A 344 13.30 -20.72 -1.96
N ARG A 345 13.70 -20.48 -0.70
CA ARG A 345 12.84 -20.68 0.47
C ARG A 345 11.59 -19.79 0.42
N LEU A 346 11.78 -18.48 0.17
CA LEU A 346 10.69 -17.53 0.06
C LEU A 346 9.75 -17.83 -1.12
N GLU A 347 10.26 -18.32 -2.25
CA GLU A 347 9.44 -18.76 -3.39
C GLU A 347 8.53 -19.94 -3.03
N ALA A 348 9.07 -20.94 -2.34
CA ALA A 348 8.30 -22.09 -1.88
C ALA A 348 7.23 -21.67 -0.86
N GLU A 349 7.57 -20.76 0.05
CA GLU A 349 6.68 -20.22 1.07
C GLU A 349 5.57 -19.35 0.46
N ALA A 350 5.90 -18.48 -0.50
CA ALA A 350 4.93 -17.68 -1.23
C ALA A 350 3.95 -18.53 -2.06
N ALA A 351 4.46 -19.59 -2.70
CA ALA A 351 3.61 -20.54 -3.43
C ALA A 351 2.63 -21.27 -2.51
N LYS A 352 3.08 -21.68 -1.32
CA LYS A 352 2.22 -22.30 -0.30
C LYS A 352 1.18 -21.31 0.22
N ALA A 353 1.58 -20.11 0.61
CA ALA A 353 0.69 -19.06 1.10
C ALA A 353 -0.37 -18.68 0.05
N LEU A 354 0.02 -18.59 -1.23
CA LEU A 354 -0.91 -18.38 -2.35
C LEU A 354 -1.94 -19.50 -2.48
N ALA A 355 -1.51 -20.75 -2.36
CA ALA A 355 -2.43 -21.91 -2.43
C ALA A 355 -3.45 -21.90 -1.28
N GLU A 356 -3.02 -21.60 -0.05
CA GLU A 356 -3.87 -21.48 1.11
C GLU A 356 -4.86 -20.32 0.99
N ALA A 357 -4.41 -19.15 0.52
CA ALA A 357 -5.27 -17.99 0.27
C ALA A 357 -6.30 -18.28 -0.84
N LYS A 358 -5.91 -18.96 -1.94
CA LYS A 358 -6.83 -19.38 -3.00
C LYS A 358 -7.90 -20.35 -2.48
N MET A 359 -7.51 -21.35 -1.71
CA MET A 359 -8.47 -22.31 -1.13
C MET A 359 -9.50 -21.62 -0.23
N SER A 360 -9.07 -20.67 0.59
CA SER A 360 -9.98 -19.89 1.45
C SER A 360 -10.88 -18.95 0.61
N ALA A 361 -10.36 -18.34 -0.47
CA ALA A 361 -11.14 -17.55 -1.41
C ALA A 361 -12.21 -18.39 -2.15
N ASP A 362 -11.87 -19.63 -2.52
CA ASP A 362 -12.82 -20.56 -3.18
C ASP A 362 -13.95 -20.96 -2.22
N MET A 363 -13.67 -21.16 -0.94
CA MET A 363 -14.69 -21.41 0.08
C MET A 363 -15.64 -20.22 0.21
N LEU A 364 -15.14 -19.00 0.25
CA LEU A 364 -15.94 -17.76 0.23
C LEU A 364 -16.81 -17.70 -1.03
N SER A 365 -16.22 -17.95 -2.20
CA SER A 365 -16.92 -17.91 -3.49
C SER A 365 -18.07 -18.92 -3.52
N GLN A 366 -17.85 -20.12 -3.03
CA GLN A 366 -18.87 -21.16 -2.99
C GLN A 366 -20.02 -20.78 -2.03
N SER A 367 -19.71 -20.25 -0.85
CA SER A 367 -20.70 -19.77 0.12
C SER A 367 -21.58 -18.67 -0.49
N ARG A 368 -20.95 -17.65 -1.10
CA ARG A 368 -21.62 -16.54 -1.79
C ARG A 368 -22.54 -17.00 -2.92
N LYS A 369 -22.06 -17.92 -3.77
CA LYS A 369 -22.85 -18.47 -4.90
C LYS A 369 -24.07 -19.24 -4.42
N THR A 370 -23.95 -19.99 -3.33
CA THR A 370 -25.07 -20.72 -2.72
C THR A 370 -26.16 -19.78 -2.27
N VAL A 371 -25.80 -18.73 -1.52
CA VAL A 371 -26.76 -17.74 -1.00
C VAL A 371 -27.33 -16.86 -2.10
N ALA A 372 -26.56 -16.53 -3.13
CA ALA A 372 -27.01 -15.66 -4.22
C ALA A 372 -28.23 -16.22 -4.96
N ALA A 373 -28.33 -17.54 -5.11
CA ALA A 373 -29.47 -18.18 -5.77
C ALA A 373 -30.76 -18.05 -4.93
N ASP A 374 -30.66 -18.21 -3.62
CA ASP A 374 -31.80 -18.09 -2.71
C ASP A 374 -32.18 -16.62 -2.51
N PHE A 375 -31.20 -15.73 -2.42
CA PHE A 375 -31.41 -14.27 -2.40
C PHE A 375 -32.19 -13.79 -3.63
N ALA A 376 -31.83 -14.26 -4.84
CA ALA A 376 -32.54 -13.89 -6.05
C ALA A 376 -34.01 -14.35 -6.03
N LYS A 377 -34.30 -15.53 -5.51
CA LYS A 377 -35.68 -16.03 -5.34
C LYS A 377 -36.47 -15.20 -4.33
N GLN A 378 -35.88 -14.96 -3.14
CA GLN A 378 -36.52 -14.15 -2.11
C GLN A 378 -36.78 -12.73 -2.60
N LEU A 379 -35.84 -12.13 -3.33
CA LEU A 379 -35.99 -10.80 -3.88
C LEU A 379 -37.16 -10.70 -4.86
N LYS A 380 -37.35 -11.70 -5.70
CA LYS A 380 -38.50 -11.76 -6.61
C LYS A 380 -39.83 -11.83 -5.87
N LEU A 381 -39.90 -12.63 -4.79
CA LEU A 381 -41.10 -12.76 -3.95
C LEU A 381 -41.41 -11.45 -3.22
N THR A 382 -40.39 -10.80 -2.65
CA THR A 382 -40.51 -9.56 -1.88
C THR A 382 -40.81 -8.35 -2.76
N ALA A 383 -40.28 -8.30 -3.98
CA ALA A 383 -40.47 -7.20 -4.91
C ALA A 383 -41.79 -7.27 -5.69
N SER A 384 -42.35 -8.46 -5.90
CA SER A 384 -43.60 -8.64 -6.67
C SER A 384 -44.79 -7.84 -6.09
N PRO A 385 -45.09 -7.85 -4.77
CA PRO A 385 -46.15 -7.04 -4.19
C PRO A 385 -45.97 -5.54 -4.36
N LEU A 386 -44.74 -5.08 -4.62
CA LEU A 386 -44.42 -3.66 -4.86
C LEU A 386 -44.61 -3.24 -6.31
N GLY A 387 -45.34 -4.02 -7.11
CA GLY A 387 -45.58 -3.75 -8.53
C GLY A 387 -44.43 -4.16 -9.47
N LEU A 388 -43.45 -4.92 -8.99
CA LEU A 388 -42.34 -5.46 -9.80
C LEU A 388 -42.61 -6.92 -10.19
N ASN A 389 -43.81 -7.20 -10.70
CA ASN A 389 -44.30 -8.58 -10.97
C ASN A 389 -43.44 -9.37 -11.96
N ASN A 390 -42.76 -8.69 -12.89
CA ASN A 390 -41.98 -9.30 -13.95
C ASN A 390 -40.47 -9.16 -13.73
N ILE A 391 -40.06 -8.84 -12.49
CA ILE A 391 -38.64 -8.65 -12.20
C ILE A 391 -37.87 -9.94 -12.43
N GLU A 392 -36.77 -9.82 -13.16
CA GLU A 392 -35.71 -10.81 -13.22
C GLU A 392 -34.47 -10.23 -12.57
N PHE A 393 -33.89 -11.00 -11.65
CA PHE A 393 -32.70 -10.61 -10.90
C PHE A 393 -31.69 -11.74 -10.89
N LYS A 394 -30.43 -11.41 -11.16
CA LYS A 394 -29.33 -12.37 -11.14
C LYS A 394 -28.09 -11.72 -10.57
N VAL A 395 -27.37 -12.48 -9.76
CA VAL A 395 -26.03 -12.09 -9.31
C VAL A 395 -25.02 -12.69 -10.28
N LEU A 396 -24.26 -11.83 -10.94
CA LEU A 396 -23.17 -12.22 -11.83
C LEU A 396 -21.88 -12.27 -10.99
N PHE A 397 -21.16 -13.39 -11.08
CA PHE A 397 -19.86 -13.59 -10.49
C PHE A 397 -18.81 -13.61 -11.59
N GLU A 398 -17.80 -12.76 -11.47
CA GLU A 398 -16.60 -12.75 -12.31
C GLU A 398 -15.41 -13.10 -11.41
N HIS A 399 -14.58 -14.03 -11.88
CA HIS A 399 -13.36 -14.37 -11.15
C HIS A 399 -12.29 -13.30 -11.41
N GLN A 400 -11.64 -12.83 -10.35
CA GLN A 400 -10.55 -11.86 -10.42
C GLN A 400 -9.34 -12.33 -9.61
N GLU A 401 -8.23 -11.59 -9.72
CA GLU A 401 -7.08 -11.79 -8.84
C GLU A 401 -7.49 -11.63 -7.36
N LEU A 402 -6.72 -12.26 -6.48
CA LEU A 402 -6.97 -12.17 -5.04
C LEU A 402 -6.94 -10.72 -4.57
N THR A 403 -8.00 -10.30 -3.92
CA THR A 403 -8.14 -8.99 -3.29
C THR A 403 -8.35 -9.15 -1.78
N ARG A 404 -8.47 -8.06 -1.04
CA ARG A 404 -8.79 -8.11 0.39
C ARG A 404 -10.13 -8.76 0.71
N SER A 405 -11.04 -8.83 -0.25
CA SER A 405 -12.40 -9.38 -0.12
C SER A 405 -12.61 -10.73 -0.81
N GLY A 406 -11.56 -11.37 -1.29
CA GLY A 406 -11.64 -12.64 -2.02
C GLY A 406 -11.28 -12.51 -3.50
N ALA A 407 -11.67 -13.53 -4.28
CA ALA A 407 -11.43 -13.63 -5.71
C ALA A 407 -12.68 -13.34 -6.56
N ASP A 408 -13.78 -12.87 -5.95
CA ASP A 408 -15.04 -12.59 -6.66
C ASP A 408 -15.18 -11.08 -6.92
N ALA A 409 -15.44 -10.73 -8.18
CA ALA A 409 -16.12 -9.50 -8.54
C ALA A 409 -17.62 -9.82 -8.73
N VAL A 410 -18.47 -9.11 -8.01
CA VAL A 410 -19.91 -9.35 -8.02
C VAL A 410 -20.62 -8.17 -8.65
N ARG A 411 -21.63 -8.48 -9.49
CA ARG A 411 -22.48 -7.48 -10.10
C ARG A 411 -23.94 -7.92 -10.08
N TYR A 412 -24.81 -7.04 -9.60
CA TYR A 412 -26.25 -7.29 -9.58
C TYR A 412 -26.85 -6.88 -10.92
N MET A 413 -27.49 -7.84 -11.58
CA MET A 413 -28.15 -7.70 -12.85
C MET A 413 -29.66 -7.72 -12.67
N VAL A 414 -30.39 -6.80 -13.28
CA VAL A 414 -31.84 -6.69 -13.16
C VAL A 414 -32.51 -6.39 -14.50
N ALA A 415 -33.69 -6.95 -14.69
CA ALA A 415 -34.66 -6.53 -15.71
C ALA A 415 -36.02 -6.38 -15.00
N PHE A 416 -36.71 -5.26 -15.20
CA PHE A 416 -38.01 -4.99 -14.58
C PHE A 416 -39.19 -5.52 -15.41
N ASN A 417 -38.99 -5.72 -16.72
CA ASN A 417 -40.01 -6.17 -17.66
C ASN A 417 -39.56 -7.41 -18.43
N LYS A 418 -40.51 -8.25 -18.85
CA LYS A 418 -40.26 -9.54 -19.55
C LYS A 418 -39.44 -9.43 -20.83
N ASN A 419 -39.49 -8.29 -21.51
CA ASN A 419 -38.83 -8.07 -22.80
C ASN A 419 -37.56 -7.21 -22.66
N GLN A 420 -37.10 -7.01 -21.44
CA GLN A 420 -35.91 -6.23 -21.14
C GLN A 420 -34.72 -7.18 -20.90
N GLU A 421 -33.58 -6.85 -21.48
CA GLU A 421 -32.34 -7.56 -21.18
C GLU A 421 -31.89 -7.26 -19.75
N LEU A 422 -31.25 -8.25 -19.12
CA LEU A 422 -30.61 -8.07 -17.84
C LEU A 422 -29.47 -7.06 -17.95
N MET A 423 -29.55 -5.98 -17.20
CA MET A 423 -28.52 -4.95 -17.16
C MET A 423 -28.05 -4.70 -15.73
N PRO A 424 -26.84 -4.16 -15.54
CA PRO A 424 -26.37 -3.77 -14.21
C PRO A 424 -27.35 -2.82 -13.53
N VAL A 425 -27.55 -3.02 -12.23
CA VAL A 425 -28.47 -2.19 -11.41
C VAL A 425 -28.17 -0.70 -11.53
N GLU A 426 -26.89 -0.33 -11.67
CA GLU A 426 -26.43 1.04 -11.83
C GLU A 426 -26.83 1.68 -13.17
N MET A 427 -27.19 0.89 -14.17
CA MET A 427 -27.58 1.39 -15.50
C MET A 427 -29.09 1.49 -15.69
N THR A 428 -29.88 1.18 -14.67
CA THR A 428 -31.34 1.24 -14.78
C THR A 428 -31.86 2.67 -14.68
N ALA A 429 -32.73 3.06 -15.61
CA ALA A 429 -33.18 4.44 -15.76
C ALA A 429 -34.39 4.83 -14.87
N SER A 430 -35.08 3.87 -14.28
CA SER A 430 -36.34 4.13 -13.54
C SER A 430 -36.11 4.30 -12.05
N GLY A 431 -36.17 5.54 -11.57
CA GLY A 431 -35.96 5.88 -10.14
C GLY A 431 -36.93 5.17 -9.20
N GLY A 432 -38.23 5.12 -9.53
CA GLY A 432 -39.24 4.46 -8.68
C GLY A 432 -39.11 2.94 -8.63
N GLU A 433 -38.82 2.27 -9.77
CA GLU A 433 -38.61 0.82 -9.80
C GLU A 433 -37.35 0.44 -8.99
N LEU A 434 -36.29 1.23 -9.14
CA LEU A 434 -35.04 1.00 -8.43
C LEU A 434 -35.19 1.23 -6.91
N SER A 435 -35.94 2.25 -6.48
CA SER A 435 -36.24 2.49 -5.06
C SER A 435 -37.06 1.35 -4.44
N ARG A 436 -38.01 0.78 -5.18
CA ARG A 436 -38.78 -0.40 -4.73
C ARG A 436 -37.92 -1.66 -4.69
N LEU A 437 -37.03 -1.84 -5.65
CA LEU A 437 -36.03 -2.92 -5.61
C LEU A 437 -35.15 -2.79 -4.36
N MET A 438 -34.68 -1.56 -4.05
CA MET A 438 -33.90 -1.29 -2.87
C MET A 438 -34.64 -1.56 -1.56
N LEU A 439 -35.91 -1.13 -1.47
CA LEU A 439 -36.76 -1.48 -0.33
C LEU A 439 -36.81 -3.00 -0.15
N SER A 440 -37.03 -3.76 -1.23
CA SER A 440 -37.05 -5.22 -1.19
C SER A 440 -35.72 -5.83 -0.70
N ILE A 441 -34.58 -5.35 -1.22
CA ILE A 441 -33.26 -5.80 -0.79
C ILE A 441 -33.06 -5.51 0.70
N LYS A 442 -33.34 -4.28 1.14
CA LYS A 442 -33.15 -3.86 2.53
C LYS A 442 -34.04 -4.65 3.51
N THR A 443 -35.28 -4.92 3.13
CA THR A 443 -36.17 -5.77 3.93
C THR A 443 -35.63 -7.18 4.11
N ILE A 444 -35.00 -7.76 3.07
CA ILE A 444 -34.39 -9.11 3.16
C ILE A 444 -33.18 -9.09 4.10
N VAL A 445 -32.32 -8.07 4.01
CA VAL A 445 -31.05 -8.05 4.74
C VAL A 445 -31.12 -7.38 6.12
N ALA A 446 -32.25 -6.76 6.46
CA ALA A 446 -32.41 -5.99 7.70
C ALA A 446 -32.09 -6.76 8.99
N LYS A 447 -32.35 -8.07 8.98
CA LYS A 447 -32.10 -8.96 10.14
C LYS A 447 -30.63 -9.40 10.26
N SER A 448 -29.88 -9.36 9.17
CA SER A 448 -28.51 -9.87 9.10
C SER A 448 -27.45 -8.77 9.00
N MET A 449 -27.85 -7.52 8.77
CA MET A 449 -26.92 -6.38 8.68
C MET A 449 -27.32 -5.30 9.69
N ASN A 450 -26.31 -4.68 10.32
CA ASN A 450 -26.49 -3.40 11.02
C ASN A 450 -26.60 -2.30 9.97
N LEU A 451 -27.83 -2.08 9.48
CA LEU A 451 -28.08 -1.06 8.47
C LEU A 451 -28.09 0.34 9.09
N PRO A 452 -27.61 1.35 8.36
CA PRO A 452 -27.73 2.74 8.78
C PRO A 452 -29.20 3.21 8.73
N THR A 453 -29.45 4.43 9.24
CA THR A 453 -30.72 5.13 8.99
C THR A 453 -30.98 5.20 7.49
N ILE A 454 -32.15 4.75 7.04
CA ILE A 454 -32.51 4.78 5.62
C ILE A 454 -33.54 5.86 5.35
N ILE A 455 -33.29 6.65 4.32
CA ILE A 455 -34.21 7.67 3.83
C ILE A 455 -34.73 7.28 2.45
N PHE A 456 -36.03 7.12 2.33
CA PHE A 456 -36.70 6.90 1.05
C PHE A 456 -37.34 8.19 0.56
N ASP A 457 -36.89 8.66 -0.60
CA ASP A 457 -37.50 9.79 -1.30
C ASP A 457 -38.16 9.30 -2.59
N GLU A 458 -39.47 9.62 -2.75
CA GLU A 458 -40.26 9.32 -3.94
C GLU A 458 -40.32 7.82 -4.32
N VAL A 459 -40.24 6.90 -3.35
CA VAL A 459 -40.34 5.46 -3.61
C VAL A 459 -41.73 5.05 -4.13
N ASP A 460 -42.71 5.90 -3.86
CA ASP A 460 -44.12 5.78 -4.21
C ASP A 460 -44.48 6.43 -5.57
N THR A 461 -43.49 6.90 -6.33
CA THR A 461 -43.72 7.50 -7.65
C THR A 461 -44.26 6.47 -8.64
N GLY A 462 -45.38 6.78 -9.28
CA GLY A 462 -46.02 5.95 -10.33
C GLY A 462 -46.78 4.73 -9.81
N VAL A 463 -47.07 4.69 -8.49
CA VAL A 463 -47.91 3.63 -7.89
C VAL A 463 -49.13 4.23 -7.20
N SER A 464 -50.15 3.42 -6.97
CA SER A 464 -51.37 3.79 -6.24
C SER A 464 -52.05 2.58 -5.63
N GLY A 465 -53.04 2.81 -4.79
CA GLY A 465 -53.91 1.76 -4.24
C GLY A 465 -53.15 0.71 -3.44
N GLU A 466 -53.36 -0.56 -3.77
CA GLU A 466 -52.81 -1.70 -3.04
C GLU A 466 -51.27 -1.74 -3.03
N VAL A 467 -50.62 -1.33 -4.11
CA VAL A 467 -49.15 -1.28 -4.17
C VAL A 467 -48.59 -0.24 -3.19
N ALA A 468 -49.22 0.92 -3.04
CA ALA A 468 -48.82 1.95 -2.09
C ALA A 468 -48.98 1.47 -0.63
N GLU A 469 -50.06 0.72 -0.34
CA GLU A 469 -50.26 0.11 0.97
C GLU A 469 -49.16 -0.92 1.29
N LYS A 470 -48.79 -1.78 0.32
CA LYS A 470 -47.70 -2.75 0.47
C LYS A 470 -46.34 -2.09 0.68
N ILE A 471 -46.04 -1.00 -0.03
CA ILE A 471 -44.84 -0.18 0.19
C ILE A 471 -44.80 0.31 1.65
N GLY A 472 -45.90 0.89 2.13
CA GLY A 472 -45.99 1.40 3.48
C GLY A 472 -45.84 0.30 4.54
N SER A 473 -46.47 -0.86 4.33
CA SER A 473 -46.35 -2.01 5.23
C SER A 473 -44.92 -2.55 5.29
N MET A 474 -44.25 -2.66 4.15
CA MET A 474 -42.84 -3.11 4.09
C MET A 474 -41.89 -2.09 4.75
N MET A 475 -42.12 -0.80 4.62
CA MET A 475 -41.36 0.23 5.33
C MET A 475 -41.57 0.13 6.85
N SER A 476 -42.81 -0.16 7.27
CA SER A 476 -43.12 -0.38 8.69
C SER A 476 -42.43 -1.64 9.23
N GLU A 477 -42.45 -2.75 8.50
CA GLU A 477 -41.70 -3.97 8.87
C GLU A 477 -40.18 -3.71 8.93
N LEU A 478 -39.64 -3.03 7.94
CA LEU A 478 -38.23 -2.65 7.92
C LEU A 478 -37.85 -1.79 9.14
N SER A 479 -38.76 -0.88 9.54
CA SER A 479 -38.54 0.05 10.66
C SER A 479 -38.51 -0.61 12.04
N GLU A 480 -38.94 -1.86 12.19
CA GLU A 480 -38.76 -2.65 13.41
C GLU A 480 -37.29 -2.98 13.71
N HIS A 481 -36.44 -2.94 12.68
CA HIS A 481 -35.02 -3.29 12.80
C HIS A 481 -34.08 -2.10 12.63
N ILE A 482 -34.51 -1.10 11.87
CA ILE A 482 -33.70 0.09 11.55
C ILE A 482 -34.56 1.35 11.55
N GLN A 483 -33.95 2.53 11.68
CA GLN A 483 -34.68 3.79 11.52
C GLN A 483 -34.98 4.04 10.03
N VAL A 484 -36.25 4.26 9.69
CA VAL A 484 -36.70 4.58 8.33
C VAL A 484 -37.34 5.97 8.29
N LEU A 485 -36.85 6.83 7.40
CA LEU A 485 -37.48 8.10 7.08
C LEU A 485 -38.05 8.00 5.66
N ALA A 486 -39.33 8.28 5.47
CA ALA A 486 -39.95 8.24 4.15
C ALA A 486 -40.63 9.57 3.82
N ILE A 487 -40.23 10.13 2.66
CA ILE A 487 -40.86 11.28 2.07
C ILE A 487 -41.90 10.77 1.06
N THR A 488 -43.18 11.07 1.32
CA THR A 488 -44.26 10.54 0.51
C THR A 488 -45.33 11.60 0.22
N HIS A 489 -46.06 11.38 -0.87
CA HIS A 489 -47.27 12.11 -1.20
C HIS A 489 -48.52 11.22 -1.17
N LEU A 490 -48.36 9.90 -0.89
CA LEU A 490 -49.46 8.96 -0.84
C LEU A 490 -49.98 8.76 0.58
N PRO A 491 -51.29 8.91 0.82
CA PRO A 491 -51.89 8.75 2.14
C PRO A 491 -51.79 7.32 2.69
N GLN A 492 -51.74 6.30 1.81
CA GLN A 492 -51.59 4.90 2.19
C GLN A 492 -50.23 4.63 2.84
N VAL A 493 -49.14 5.22 2.30
CA VAL A 493 -47.82 5.14 2.89
C VAL A 493 -47.74 5.98 4.17
N ALA A 494 -48.30 7.20 4.14
CA ALA A 494 -48.25 8.10 5.24
C ALA A 494 -48.99 7.60 6.51
N ALA A 495 -50.03 6.80 6.31
CA ALA A 495 -50.79 6.19 7.40
C ALA A 495 -49.96 5.15 8.19
N GLN A 496 -48.96 4.51 7.57
CA GLN A 496 -48.12 3.48 8.21
C GLN A 496 -47.02 4.03 9.13
N GLY A 497 -46.77 5.35 9.11
CA GLY A 497 -45.71 5.96 9.94
C GLY A 497 -45.99 5.83 11.44
N ASP A 498 -44.94 5.66 12.26
CA ASP A 498 -44.99 5.80 13.72
C ASP A 498 -45.03 7.28 14.11
N ASN A 499 -44.17 8.04 13.41
CA ASN A 499 -44.09 9.49 13.56
C ASN A 499 -44.46 10.15 12.23
N HIS A 500 -45.21 11.30 12.30
CA HIS A 500 -45.63 12.00 11.11
C HIS A 500 -45.28 13.48 11.22
N TYR A 501 -44.45 13.95 10.29
CA TYR A 501 -44.00 15.34 10.19
C TYR A 501 -44.61 15.99 8.97
N LYS A 502 -45.10 17.21 9.13
CA LYS A 502 -45.59 18.03 8.01
C LYS A 502 -44.68 19.19 7.75
N VAL A 503 -44.16 19.26 6.52
CA VAL A 503 -43.42 20.42 6.00
C VAL A 503 -44.39 21.39 5.37
N TYR A 504 -44.34 22.66 5.75
CA TYR A 504 -45.22 23.70 5.25
C TYR A 504 -44.46 25.01 5.06
N LYS A 505 -45.02 25.89 4.23
CA LYS A 505 -44.54 27.25 4.03
C LYS A 505 -45.40 28.24 4.76
N THR A 506 -44.79 29.26 5.34
CA THR A 506 -45.45 30.44 5.91
C THR A 506 -44.76 31.68 5.35
N ASP A 507 -45.55 32.68 5.02
CA ASP A 507 -45.05 33.99 4.66
C ASP A 507 -44.91 34.85 5.90
N VAL A 508 -43.70 35.28 6.21
CA VAL A 508 -43.35 36.14 7.35
C VAL A 508 -42.56 37.32 6.79
N ASP A 509 -43.01 38.53 7.02
CA ASP A 509 -42.36 39.78 6.59
C ASP A 509 -41.94 39.77 5.10
N ASP A 510 -42.87 39.48 4.19
CA ASP A 510 -42.68 39.36 2.73
C ASP A 510 -41.64 38.29 2.30
N LYS A 511 -41.26 37.37 3.18
CA LYS A 511 -40.36 36.24 2.88
C LYS A 511 -41.02 34.92 3.19
N THR A 512 -40.96 33.99 2.25
CA THR A 512 -41.42 32.63 2.48
C THR A 512 -40.40 31.87 3.35
N VAL A 513 -40.87 31.27 4.43
CA VAL A 513 -40.11 30.45 5.38
C VAL A 513 -40.67 29.03 5.37
N THR A 514 -39.79 28.05 5.26
CA THR A 514 -40.15 26.64 5.41
C THR A 514 -40.01 26.21 6.86
N SER A 515 -41.06 25.59 7.39
CA SER A 515 -41.13 25.05 8.75
C SER A 515 -41.58 23.60 8.74
N ILE A 516 -41.26 22.86 9.80
CA ILE A 516 -41.71 21.47 10.01
C ILE A 516 -42.41 21.38 11.36
N LYS A 517 -43.43 20.56 11.45
CA LYS A 517 -44.06 20.24 12.74
C LYS A 517 -44.41 18.77 12.85
N VAL A 518 -44.30 18.22 14.05
CA VAL A 518 -44.80 16.89 14.37
C VAL A 518 -46.33 16.96 14.44
N LEU A 519 -46.99 15.97 13.83
CA LEU A 519 -48.46 15.88 13.88
C LEU A 519 -48.87 14.93 15.00
N ASP A 520 -49.77 15.42 15.86
CA ASP A 520 -50.52 14.57 16.79
C ASP A 520 -51.58 13.75 16.03
N ASN A 521 -52.25 12.84 16.69
CA ASN A 521 -53.23 11.95 16.07
C ASN A 521 -54.36 12.68 15.35
N GLU A 522 -54.82 13.83 15.87
CA GLU A 522 -55.89 14.59 15.25
C GLU A 522 -55.38 15.32 14.00
N ALA A 523 -54.23 15.97 14.08
CA ALA A 523 -53.58 16.61 12.95
C ALA A 523 -53.20 15.60 11.85
N ARG A 524 -52.79 14.38 12.21
CA ARG A 524 -52.56 13.28 11.23
C ARG A 524 -53.80 12.93 10.44
N ILE A 525 -54.97 12.79 11.13
CA ILE A 525 -56.24 12.51 10.43
C ILE A 525 -56.56 13.63 9.44
N GLN A 526 -56.37 14.91 9.85
CA GLN A 526 -56.62 16.04 8.96
C GLN A 526 -55.67 16.07 7.77
N GLU A 527 -54.40 15.81 7.99
CA GLU A 527 -53.40 15.76 6.91
C GLU A 527 -53.69 14.64 5.91
N LEU A 528 -53.97 13.43 6.41
CA LEU A 528 -54.33 12.29 5.53
C LEU A 528 -55.64 12.56 4.76
N ALA A 529 -56.64 13.19 5.41
CA ALA A 529 -57.86 13.58 4.74
C ALA A 529 -57.62 14.65 3.64
N ALA A 530 -56.69 15.59 3.89
CA ALA A 530 -56.26 16.56 2.89
C ALA A 530 -55.53 15.92 1.72
N MET A 531 -54.66 14.92 1.98
CA MET A 531 -53.99 14.15 0.94
C MET A 531 -54.96 13.32 0.07
N LEU A 532 -56.07 12.85 0.67
CA LEU A 532 -57.13 12.07 -0.05
C LEU A 532 -58.05 12.95 -0.89
N SER A 533 -58.37 14.16 -0.44
CA SER A 533 -59.43 15.01 -1.05
C SER A 533 -58.94 16.34 -1.63
N GLY A 534 -57.64 16.65 -1.47
CA GLY A 534 -57.08 17.93 -1.84
C GLY A 534 -57.54 19.07 -0.88
N SER A 535 -57.67 20.29 -1.38
CA SER A 535 -57.90 21.49 -0.60
C SER A 535 -59.24 21.54 0.14
N ARG A 536 -60.24 20.75 -0.25
CA ARG A 536 -61.55 20.67 0.44
C ARG A 536 -61.70 19.33 1.13
N ILE A 537 -61.50 19.32 2.45
CA ILE A 537 -61.65 18.16 3.28
C ILE A 537 -63.14 17.80 3.43
N SER A 538 -63.53 16.63 2.92
CA SER A 538 -64.89 16.09 3.05
C SER A 538 -64.99 15.16 4.29
N GLN A 539 -66.22 14.96 4.78
CA GLN A 539 -66.47 14.04 5.90
C GLN A 539 -66.04 12.61 5.55
N SER A 540 -66.26 12.18 4.29
CA SER A 540 -65.84 10.88 3.78
C SER A 540 -64.31 10.72 3.73
N ALA A 541 -63.57 11.80 3.43
CA ALA A 541 -62.12 11.78 3.46
C ALA A 541 -61.59 11.59 4.89
N ILE A 542 -62.23 12.22 5.88
CA ILE A 542 -61.89 12.02 7.30
C ILE A 542 -62.15 10.57 7.74
N GLU A 543 -63.26 9.97 7.34
CA GLU A 543 -63.57 8.59 7.65
C GLU A 543 -62.59 7.60 7.00
N ASN A 544 -62.23 7.84 5.73
CA ASN A 544 -61.21 7.06 5.06
C ASN A 544 -59.82 7.21 5.72
N ALA A 545 -59.43 8.42 6.12
CA ALA A 545 -58.19 8.66 6.85
C ALA A 545 -58.15 7.89 8.18
N LYS A 546 -59.27 7.89 8.92
CA LYS A 546 -59.39 7.09 10.16
C LYS A 546 -59.31 5.58 9.90
N THR A 547 -59.86 5.11 8.80
CA THR A 547 -59.79 3.69 8.40
C THR A 547 -58.34 3.29 8.07
N LEU A 548 -57.61 4.08 7.30
CA LEU A 548 -56.20 3.85 6.99
C LEU A 548 -55.32 3.79 8.25
N LEU A 549 -55.57 4.65 9.25
CA LEU A 549 -54.84 4.64 10.53
C LEU A 549 -55.21 3.42 11.41
N LYS A 550 -56.47 2.91 11.35
CA LYS A 550 -56.86 1.73 12.10
C LYS A 550 -56.26 0.44 11.60
N HIS A 551 -56.01 0.30 10.30
CA HIS A 551 -55.35 -0.85 9.71
C HIS A 551 -53.95 -1.07 10.27
N LYS A 552 -53.26 -0.02 10.72
CA LYS A 552 -51.97 -0.15 11.41
C LYS A 552 -52.08 -0.74 12.83
N ILE A 553 -53.20 -0.53 13.51
CA ILE A 553 -53.39 -0.99 14.91
C ILE A 553 -53.80 -2.46 14.98
N THR A 554 -54.29 -3.02 13.88
CA THR A 554 -54.85 -4.40 13.80
C THR A 554 -54.06 -5.41 12.95
N GLY A 555 -52.96 -5.00 12.30
CA GLY A 555 -52.04 -5.83 11.56
C GLY A 555 -50.69 -5.92 12.27
#